data_37678ca03f078772cd5e0de2e691172e
#
_entry.id   37678ca03f078772cd5e0de2e691172e
#
_cell.length_a   1.000
_cell.length_b   1.000
_cell.length_c   1.000
_cell.angle_alpha   90.00
_cell.angle_beta   90.00
_cell.angle_gamma   90.00
#
_symmetry.space_group_name_H-M   'P 1'
#
loop_
_entity.id
_entity.type
_entity.pdbx_description
1 polymer ?
#
loop_
_entity_poly.entity_id
_entity_poly.type
_entity_poly.pdbx_seq_one_letter_code
_entity_poly.pdbx_strand_id
1 'polypeptide(L)'
;MAIRALIAVAALGVALTALPATAEASGCVAAKATTAHASKRQIVRATLCELNRTRGRYGLHHLRLNKRLSRAARRHARDMARRNYFSHDTLGGGSFLDRIRRTGYLRGAHSWIVGENLAWGSRGYSRPQVIMRMWMNSPGHRANILNGSFREIGIGVAYDAPVAHGGHPAGTYATDFGAKR
;
A
#
# COMPACT_ATOMS: atom_id res chain seq x y z
N MET A 1 78.95 4.30 -34.90
CA MET A 1 77.57 4.84 -35.05
C MET A 1 76.62 3.86 -34.41
N ALA A 2 76.10 4.15 -33.21
CA ALA A 2 75.20 3.29 -32.48
C ALA A 2 73.78 3.87 -32.51
N ILE A 3 72.84 3.17 -33.11
CA ILE A 3 71.40 3.55 -33.20
C ILE A 3 70.71 3.05 -31.94
N ARG A 4 70.24 3.99 -31.08
CA ARG A 4 69.43 3.68 -29.94
C ARG A 4 67.95 3.62 -30.38
N ALA A 5 67.31 2.43 -30.26
CA ALA A 5 65.90 2.27 -30.47
C ALA A 5 65.16 2.67 -29.19
N LEU A 6 64.26 3.63 -29.31
CA LEU A 6 63.31 4.03 -28.24
C LEU A 6 62.08 3.08 -28.31
N ILE A 7 61.89 2.33 -27.27
CA ILE A 7 60.65 1.51 -27.08
C ILE A 7 59.65 2.40 -26.37
N ALA A 8 58.55 2.74 -27.04
CA ALA A 8 57.40 3.42 -26.43
C ALA A 8 56.46 2.37 -25.79
N VAL A 9 56.35 2.44 -24.47
CA VAL A 9 55.41 1.63 -23.73
C VAL A 9 54.05 2.36 -23.71
N ALA A 10 53.07 1.84 -24.43
CA ALA A 10 51.71 2.33 -24.38
C ALA A 10 51.03 1.77 -23.14
N ALA A 11 50.71 2.63 -22.17
CA ALA A 11 49.88 2.27 -21.02
C ALA A 11 48.42 2.21 -21.43
N LEU A 12 47.82 1.00 -21.50
CA LEU A 12 46.39 0.82 -21.66
C LEU A 12 45.69 1.16 -20.32
N GLY A 13 45.06 2.33 -20.26
CA GLY A 13 44.19 2.72 -19.16
C GLY A 13 42.87 1.93 -19.25
N VAL A 14 42.68 0.99 -18.33
CA VAL A 14 41.37 0.32 -18.15
C VAL A 14 40.44 1.32 -17.45
N ALA A 15 39.53 1.92 -18.21
CA ALA A 15 38.45 2.71 -17.64
C ALA A 15 37.47 1.77 -16.91
N LEU A 16 37.53 1.79 -15.58
CA LEU A 16 36.53 1.13 -14.74
C LEU A 16 35.21 1.90 -14.88
N THR A 17 34.31 1.44 -15.77
CA THR A 17 32.95 1.95 -15.81
C THR A 17 32.25 1.47 -14.54
N ALA A 18 32.06 2.37 -13.57
CA ALA A 18 31.22 2.14 -12.43
C ALA A 18 29.79 1.89 -12.94
N LEU A 19 29.31 0.64 -12.83
CA LEU A 19 27.92 0.31 -13.04
C LEU A 19 27.09 1.16 -12.06
N PRO A 20 25.99 1.80 -12.51
CA PRO A 20 25.13 2.52 -11.58
C PRO A 20 24.67 1.53 -10.51
N ALA A 21 24.97 1.83 -9.25
CA ALA A 21 24.43 1.09 -8.13
C ALA A 21 22.91 1.03 -8.32
N THR A 22 22.39 -0.15 -8.63
CA THR A 22 20.96 -0.39 -8.61
C THR A 22 20.52 0.03 -7.22
N ALA A 23 19.69 1.09 -7.14
CA ALA A 23 19.08 1.49 -5.90
C ALA A 23 18.32 0.25 -5.39
N GLU A 24 18.95 -0.48 -4.48
CA GLU A 24 18.28 -1.55 -3.75
C GLU A 24 17.01 -0.92 -3.21
N ALA A 25 15.89 -1.44 -3.64
CA ALA A 25 14.57 -0.93 -3.26
C ALA A 25 14.55 -0.90 -1.74
N SER A 26 14.78 0.27 -1.15
CA SER A 26 14.72 0.48 0.29
C SER A 26 13.38 -0.09 0.75
N GLY A 27 13.44 -1.18 1.52
CA GLY A 27 12.26 -1.91 1.93
C GLY A 27 11.24 -0.98 2.56
N CYS A 28 9.95 -1.27 2.40
CA CYS A 28 8.90 -0.40 2.93
C CYS A 28 9.08 -0.22 4.45
N VAL A 29 9.52 0.96 4.86
CA VAL A 29 9.73 1.31 6.28
C VAL A 29 8.45 1.00 7.06
N ALA A 30 8.57 0.36 8.21
CA ALA A 30 7.48 -0.11 9.08
C ALA A 30 6.55 -1.19 8.48
N ALA A 31 6.88 -1.81 7.34
CA ALA A 31 6.07 -2.91 6.80
C ALA A 31 6.03 -4.14 7.72
N LYS A 32 7.08 -4.32 8.50
CA LYS A 32 7.21 -5.40 9.51
C LYS A 32 6.80 -4.96 10.92
N ALA A 33 6.45 -3.70 11.13
CA ALA A 33 6.00 -3.21 12.43
C ALA A 33 4.53 -3.57 12.67
N THR A 34 4.21 -3.95 13.90
CA THR A 34 2.83 -4.12 14.35
C THR A 34 2.21 -2.77 14.71
N THR A 35 0.90 -2.74 14.89
CA THR A 35 0.17 -1.56 15.40
C THR A 35 0.63 -1.10 16.79
N ALA A 36 1.27 -1.98 17.57
CA ALA A 36 1.86 -1.62 18.86
C ALA A 36 3.15 -0.79 18.74
N HIS A 37 3.89 -0.91 17.64
CA HIS A 37 5.26 -0.39 17.49
C HIS A 37 5.42 0.66 16.39
N ALA A 38 4.32 1.11 15.78
CA ALA A 38 4.36 2.12 14.75
C ALA A 38 3.13 3.03 14.82
N SER A 39 3.29 4.30 14.51
CA SER A 39 2.17 5.23 14.41
C SER A 39 1.25 4.89 13.24
N LYS A 40 -0.02 5.31 13.30
CA LYS A 40 -0.98 5.13 12.19
C LYS A 40 -0.45 5.67 10.86
N ARG A 41 0.27 6.80 10.90
CA ARG A 41 0.87 7.40 9.71
C ARG A 41 1.94 6.48 9.09
N GLN A 42 2.78 5.86 9.93
CA GLN A 42 3.80 4.91 9.48
C GLN A 42 3.16 3.65 8.88
N ILE A 43 2.14 3.09 9.54
CA ILE A 43 1.40 1.92 9.04
C ILE A 43 0.73 2.23 7.70
N VAL A 44 0.06 3.37 7.55
CA VAL A 44 -0.57 3.80 6.28
C VAL A 44 0.47 3.93 5.16
N ARG A 45 1.62 4.55 5.44
CA ARG A 45 2.71 4.69 4.45
C ARG A 45 3.29 3.33 4.07
N ALA A 46 3.51 2.45 5.05
CA ALA A 46 4.00 1.10 4.82
C ALA A 46 3.01 0.27 3.97
N THR A 47 1.71 0.37 4.25
CA THR A 47 0.67 -0.29 3.47
C THR A 47 0.65 0.21 2.02
N LEU A 48 0.72 1.53 1.80
CA LEU A 48 0.81 2.10 0.44
C LEU A 48 2.07 1.62 -0.29
N CYS A 49 3.20 1.58 0.41
CA CYS A 49 4.46 1.11 -0.14
C CYS A 49 4.37 -0.35 -0.60
N GLU A 50 3.83 -1.24 0.24
CA GLU A 50 3.64 -2.65 -0.11
C GLU A 50 2.68 -2.85 -1.29
N LEU A 51 1.58 -2.09 -1.33
CA LEU A 51 0.65 -2.08 -2.45
C LEU A 51 1.36 -1.66 -3.75
N ASN A 52 2.08 -0.55 -3.72
CA ASN A 52 2.75 -0.02 -4.90
C ASN A 52 3.93 -0.89 -5.34
N ARG A 53 4.67 -1.48 -4.40
CA ARG A 53 5.70 -2.48 -4.70
C ARG A 53 5.11 -3.69 -5.41
N THR A 54 3.98 -4.18 -4.93
CA THR A 54 3.27 -5.29 -5.60
C THR A 54 2.80 -4.88 -6.98
N ARG A 55 2.11 -3.74 -7.10
CA ARG A 55 1.63 -3.25 -8.40
C ARG A 55 2.78 -3.06 -9.40
N GLY A 56 3.92 -2.50 -8.98
CA GLY A 56 5.10 -2.36 -9.82
C GLY A 56 5.63 -3.68 -10.38
N ARG A 57 5.60 -4.76 -9.59
CA ARG A 57 5.96 -6.12 -10.07
C ARG A 57 5.05 -6.66 -11.17
N TYR A 58 3.83 -6.12 -11.29
CA TYR A 58 2.86 -6.44 -12.34
C TYR A 58 2.80 -5.36 -13.44
N GLY A 59 3.78 -4.44 -13.50
CA GLY A 59 3.83 -3.38 -14.52
C GLY A 59 2.71 -2.33 -14.40
N LEU A 60 2.07 -2.23 -13.23
CA LEU A 60 0.94 -1.33 -13.01
C LEU A 60 1.37 0.00 -12.41
N HIS A 61 0.66 1.07 -12.77
CA HIS A 61 0.87 2.39 -12.18
C HIS A 61 0.72 2.36 -10.66
N HIS A 62 1.57 3.13 -9.97
CA HIS A 62 1.46 3.35 -8.54
C HIS A 62 0.17 4.12 -8.20
N LEU A 63 -0.45 3.73 -7.09
CA LEU A 63 -1.60 4.43 -6.52
C LEU A 63 -1.14 5.64 -5.70
N ARG A 64 -1.89 6.74 -5.80
CA ARG A 64 -1.65 7.96 -5.02
C ARG A 64 -2.68 8.07 -3.90
N LEU A 65 -2.24 8.49 -2.70
CA LEU A 65 -3.17 8.73 -1.60
C LEU A 65 -4.13 9.87 -1.94
N ASN A 66 -5.42 9.61 -1.79
CA ASN A 66 -6.48 10.60 -1.91
C ASN A 66 -7.10 10.87 -0.53
N LYS A 67 -7.21 12.15 -0.15
CA LYS A 67 -7.71 12.57 1.17
C LYS A 67 -9.19 12.18 1.39
N ARG A 68 -10.01 12.22 0.35
CA ARG A 68 -11.45 11.88 0.43
C ARG A 68 -11.64 10.38 0.59
N LEU A 69 -10.98 9.55 -0.22
CA LEU A 69 -10.95 8.10 -0.05
C LEU A 69 -10.39 7.70 1.32
N SER A 70 -9.28 8.31 1.76
CA SER A 70 -8.71 8.05 3.09
C SER A 70 -9.67 8.43 4.24
N ARG A 71 -10.55 9.41 4.03
CA ARG A 71 -11.59 9.76 5.02
C ARG A 71 -12.64 8.66 5.13
N ALA A 72 -13.11 8.10 4.01
CA ALA A 72 -14.04 6.98 3.98
C ALA A 72 -13.43 5.76 4.65
N ALA A 73 -12.27 5.30 4.19
CA ALA A 73 -11.56 4.16 4.74
C ALA A 73 -11.29 4.26 6.25
N ARG A 74 -10.78 5.42 6.73
CA ARG A 74 -10.53 5.62 8.17
C ARG A 74 -11.79 5.57 9.04
N ARG A 75 -12.90 6.14 8.55
CA ARG A 75 -14.16 6.10 9.27
C ARG A 75 -14.65 4.68 9.38
N HIS A 76 -14.58 3.92 8.28
CA HIS A 76 -15.05 2.55 8.25
C HIS A 76 -14.18 1.60 9.09
N ALA A 77 -12.85 1.66 8.97
CA ALA A 77 -11.96 0.85 9.81
C ALA A 77 -12.21 1.10 11.31
N ARG A 78 -12.45 2.37 11.70
CA ARG A 78 -12.78 2.72 13.08
C ARG A 78 -14.18 2.23 13.48
N ASP A 79 -15.15 2.32 12.59
CA ASP A 79 -16.52 1.88 12.86
C ASP A 79 -16.56 0.37 13.10
N MET A 80 -15.94 -0.41 12.23
CA MET A 80 -15.80 -1.85 12.38
C MET A 80 -15.17 -2.24 13.73
N ALA A 81 -14.02 -1.63 14.06
CA ALA A 81 -13.32 -1.94 15.30
C ALA A 81 -14.12 -1.55 16.56
N ARG A 82 -14.79 -0.38 16.55
CA ARG A 82 -15.55 0.11 17.72
C ARG A 82 -16.87 -0.57 17.95
N ARG A 83 -17.50 -1.07 16.89
CA ARG A 83 -18.84 -1.69 16.95
C ARG A 83 -18.79 -3.21 16.76
N ASN A 84 -17.59 -3.79 16.81
CA ASN A 84 -17.35 -5.24 16.77
C ASN A 84 -18.05 -5.93 15.59
N TYR A 85 -17.83 -5.44 14.36
CA TYR A 85 -18.28 -6.09 13.14
C TYR A 85 -17.23 -6.02 12.03
N PHE A 86 -17.32 -6.94 11.07
CA PHE A 86 -16.42 -6.98 9.91
C PHE A 86 -17.23 -7.20 8.64
N SER A 87 -17.46 -6.14 7.87
CA SER A 87 -18.30 -6.15 6.66
C SER A 87 -17.93 -4.99 5.75
N HIS A 88 -18.16 -5.14 4.46
CA HIS A 88 -18.12 -4.05 3.49
C HIS A 88 -19.23 -3.03 3.72
N ASP A 89 -20.36 -3.44 4.25
CA ASP A 89 -21.47 -2.57 4.59
C ASP A 89 -21.40 -2.10 6.05
N THR A 90 -21.92 -0.91 6.33
CA THR A 90 -22.09 -0.41 7.70
C THR A 90 -23.28 -1.11 8.36
N LEU A 91 -23.29 -1.19 9.70
CA LEU A 91 -24.43 -1.76 10.45
C LEU A 91 -25.77 -1.05 10.18
N GLY A 92 -25.74 0.16 9.61
CA GLY A 92 -26.94 0.89 9.17
C GLY A 92 -27.30 0.67 7.69
N GLY A 93 -26.73 -0.33 7.01
CA GLY A 93 -27.04 -0.69 5.62
C GLY A 93 -26.34 0.15 4.54
N GLY A 94 -25.46 1.08 4.91
CA GLY A 94 -24.74 1.89 3.92
C GLY A 94 -23.54 1.14 3.31
N SER A 95 -23.48 1.08 1.98
CA SER A 95 -22.41 0.42 1.23
C SER A 95 -21.08 1.20 1.28
N PHE A 96 -19.97 0.56 0.84
CA PHE A 96 -18.69 1.27 0.69
C PHE A 96 -18.80 2.41 -0.34
N LEU A 97 -19.60 2.26 -1.39
CA LEU A 97 -19.85 3.32 -2.37
C LEU A 97 -20.52 4.53 -1.73
N ASP A 98 -21.50 4.33 -0.83
CA ASP A 98 -22.15 5.43 -0.12
C ASP A 98 -21.18 6.17 0.81
N ARG A 99 -20.27 5.44 1.47
CA ARG A 99 -19.21 6.06 2.27
C ARG A 99 -18.30 6.94 1.41
N ILE A 100 -17.90 6.47 0.23
CA ILE A 100 -17.08 7.23 -0.73
C ILE A 100 -17.85 8.46 -1.25
N ARG A 101 -19.12 8.32 -1.63
CA ARG A 101 -19.99 9.41 -2.09
C ARG A 101 -20.11 10.53 -1.04
N ARG A 102 -20.34 10.16 0.22
CA ARG A 102 -20.45 11.13 1.33
C ARG A 102 -19.17 11.94 1.57
N THR A 103 -18.00 11.48 1.14
CA THR A 103 -16.77 12.28 1.20
C THR A 103 -16.66 13.31 0.09
N GLY A 104 -17.51 13.24 -0.92
CA GLY A 104 -17.47 14.07 -2.13
C GLY A 104 -16.41 13.62 -3.13
N TYR A 105 -15.85 12.41 -3.00
CA TYR A 105 -14.83 11.92 -3.94
C TYR A 105 -15.34 11.90 -5.38
N LEU A 106 -16.59 11.47 -5.59
CA LEU A 106 -17.20 11.32 -6.91
C LEU A 106 -17.89 12.59 -7.42
N ARG A 107 -17.86 13.71 -6.66
CA ARG A 107 -18.53 14.95 -7.08
C ARG A 107 -17.91 15.49 -8.37
N GLY A 108 -18.75 15.78 -9.37
CA GLY A 108 -18.36 16.29 -10.68
C GLY A 108 -17.66 15.25 -11.59
N ALA A 109 -17.69 13.98 -11.24
CA ALA A 109 -17.13 12.92 -12.09
C ALA A 109 -18.17 12.46 -13.11
N HIS A 110 -17.80 12.44 -14.39
CA HIS A 110 -18.62 11.88 -15.46
C HIS A 110 -18.52 10.34 -15.51
N SER A 111 -17.37 9.81 -15.15
CA SER A 111 -17.14 8.37 -15.03
C SER A 111 -16.24 8.05 -13.85
N TRP A 112 -16.41 6.89 -13.25
CA TRP A 112 -15.64 6.48 -12.10
C TRP A 112 -15.63 4.94 -11.94
N ILE A 113 -14.61 4.48 -11.25
CA ILE A 113 -14.52 3.11 -10.74
C ILE A 113 -14.02 3.17 -9.31
N VAL A 114 -14.59 2.38 -8.43
CA VAL A 114 -14.17 2.24 -7.02
C VAL A 114 -14.15 0.78 -6.59
N GLY A 115 -13.38 0.47 -5.58
CA GLY A 115 -13.31 -0.85 -4.95
C GLY A 115 -12.85 -0.73 -3.52
N GLU A 116 -13.09 -1.76 -2.71
CA GLU A 116 -12.68 -1.79 -1.31
C GLU A 116 -12.00 -3.12 -0.96
N ASN A 117 -10.94 -3.06 -0.17
CA ASN A 117 -10.38 -4.22 0.51
C ASN A 117 -10.41 -3.98 2.01
N LEU A 118 -10.81 -5.02 2.75
CA LEU A 118 -10.80 -5.04 4.20
C LEU A 118 -9.86 -6.14 4.71
N ALA A 119 -9.26 -5.92 5.87
CA ALA A 119 -8.55 -6.94 6.62
C ALA A 119 -8.46 -6.54 8.08
N TRP A 120 -8.25 -7.51 8.96
CA TRP A 120 -7.82 -7.28 10.32
C TRP A 120 -6.82 -8.34 10.75
N GLY A 121 -6.07 -8.06 11.79
CA GLY A 121 -5.14 -9.00 12.39
C GLY A 121 -4.69 -8.52 13.75
N SER A 122 -4.37 -9.47 14.63
CA SER A 122 -3.78 -9.21 15.93
C SER A 122 -2.33 -9.65 15.98
N ARG A 123 -1.56 -9.15 16.95
CA ARG A 123 -0.13 -9.48 17.11
C ARG A 123 0.65 -9.25 15.80
N GLY A 124 1.43 -10.24 15.36
CA GLY A 124 2.18 -10.20 14.11
C GLY A 124 1.32 -10.12 12.84
N TYR A 125 0.05 -10.51 12.91
CA TYR A 125 -0.87 -10.42 11.78
C TYR A 125 -1.36 -8.99 11.50
N SER A 126 -1.15 -8.03 12.41
CA SER A 126 -1.43 -6.61 12.18
C SER A 126 -0.38 -5.87 11.34
N ARG A 127 0.69 -6.55 10.91
CA ARG A 127 1.78 -5.95 10.11
C ARG A 127 1.32 -5.69 8.67
N PRO A 128 1.62 -4.52 8.07
CA PRO A 128 1.26 -4.21 6.68
C PRO A 128 1.69 -5.29 5.67
N GLN A 129 2.88 -5.85 5.83
CA GLN A 129 3.38 -6.94 4.98
C GLN A 129 2.52 -8.21 5.08
N VAL A 130 1.99 -8.52 6.26
CA VAL A 130 1.13 -9.70 6.47
C VAL A 130 -0.25 -9.44 5.88
N ILE A 131 -0.84 -8.27 6.16
CA ILE A 131 -2.10 -7.83 5.56
C ILE A 131 -2.01 -7.89 4.03
N MET A 132 -0.92 -7.40 3.45
CA MET A 132 -0.71 -7.46 2.00
C MET A 132 -0.70 -8.89 1.46
N ARG A 133 -0.03 -9.85 2.16
CA ARG A 133 -0.06 -11.28 1.78
C ARG A 133 -1.47 -11.86 1.86
N MET A 134 -2.23 -11.54 2.93
CA MET A 134 -3.60 -11.99 3.08
C MET A 134 -4.47 -11.53 1.91
N TRP A 135 -4.36 -10.25 1.53
CA TRP A 135 -5.08 -9.72 0.37
C TRP A 135 -4.67 -10.39 -0.94
N MET A 136 -3.37 -10.63 -1.16
CA MET A 136 -2.91 -11.27 -2.40
C MET A 136 -3.29 -12.75 -2.51
N ASN A 137 -3.52 -13.42 -1.38
CA ASN A 137 -4.01 -14.80 -1.33
C ASN A 137 -5.54 -14.92 -1.46
N SER A 138 -6.26 -13.81 -1.48
CA SER A 138 -7.72 -13.75 -1.66
C SER A 138 -8.05 -13.24 -3.07
N PRO A 139 -8.73 -14.02 -3.93
CA PRO A 139 -8.97 -13.64 -5.33
C PRO A 139 -9.62 -12.26 -5.49
N GLY A 140 -10.65 -11.93 -4.72
CA GLY A 140 -11.35 -10.65 -4.78
C GLY A 140 -10.46 -9.47 -4.38
N HIS A 141 -9.74 -9.59 -3.27
CA HIS A 141 -8.81 -8.55 -2.81
C HIS A 141 -7.65 -8.36 -3.79
N ARG A 142 -7.11 -9.47 -4.31
CA ARG A 142 -6.06 -9.44 -5.33
C ARG A 142 -6.53 -8.74 -6.60
N ALA A 143 -7.74 -9.02 -7.06
CA ALA A 143 -8.32 -8.38 -8.24
C ALA A 143 -8.36 -6.85 -8.08
N ASN A 144 -8.75 -6.32 -6.93
CA ASN A 144 -8.70 -4.89 -6.65
C ASN A 144 -7.26 -4.35 -6.69
N ILE A 145 -6.31 -5.03 -6.05
CA ILE A 145 -4.91 -4.58 -6.02
C ILE A 145 -4.29 -4.53 -7.42
N LEU A 146 -4.62 -5.49 -8.26
CA LEU A 146 -4.08 -5.63 -9.62
C LEU A 146 -4.95 -4.97 -10.69
N ASN A 147 -6.04 -4.27 -10.32
CA ASN A 147 -6.83 -3.54 -11.29
C ASN A 147 -6.06 -2.33 -11.84
N GLY A 148 -5.72 -2.39 -13.14
CA GLY A 148 -4.97 -1.37 -13.84
C GLY A 148 -5.72 -0.05 -14.03
N SER A 149 -7.05 -0.01 -13.81
CA SER A 149 -7.86 1.20 -13.92
C SER A 149 -7.73 2.13 -12.72
N PHE A 150 -7.41 1.62 -11.53
CA PHE A 150 -7.25 2.45 -10.34
C PHE A 150 -6.02 3.34 -10.41
N ARG A 151 -6.16 4.58 -9.89
CA ARG A 151 -5.12 5.62 -9.84
C ARG A 151 -4.91 6.16 -8.43
N GLU A 152 -5.94 6.10 -7.60
CA GLU A 152 -5.98 6.69 -6.27
C GLU A 152 -6.40 5.64 -5.23
N ILE A 153 -5.99 5.86 -4.00
CA ILE A 153 -6.34 5.00 -2.88
C ILE A 153 -6.54 5.82 -1.61
N GLY A 154 -7.49 5.41 -0.80
CA GLY A 154 -7.60 5.78 0.60
C GLY A 154 -7.20 4.62 1.49
N ILE A 155 -6.46 4.88 2.55
CA ILE A 155 -6.07 3.87 3.53
C ILE A 155 -6.50 4.33 4.92
N GLY A 156 -7.25 3.48 5.61
CA GLY A 156 -7.69 3.64 6.99
C GLY A 156 -7.20 2.49 7.85
N VAL A 157 -6.70 2.82 9.05
CA VAL A 157 -6.29 1.83 10.05
C VAL A 157 -6.84 2.23 11.42
N ALA A 158 -7.56 1.31 12.07
CA ALA A 158 -7.89 1.37 13.49
C ALA A 158 -6.95 0.43 14.26
N TYR A 159 -6.52 0.87 15.46
CA TYR A 159 -5.63 0.08 16.33
C TYR A 159 -6.47 -0.74 17.31
N ASP A 160 -7.30 -1.59 16.72
CA ASP A 160 -8.19 -2.50 17.39
C ASP A 160 -8.70 -3.53 16.39
N ALA A 161 -9.30 -4.62 16.85
CA ALA A 161 -9.93 -5.63 16.02
C ALA A 161 -11.46 -5.53 16.04
N PRO A 162 -12.15 -5.99 14.99
CA PRO A 162 -13.62 -6.02 14.92
C PRO A 162 -14.24 -7.21 15.66
N VAL A 163 -13.41 -7.98 16.35
CA VAL A 163 -13.79 -9.17 17.14
C VAL A 163 -12.93 -9.26 18.39
N ALA A 164 -13.31 -10.08 19.36
CA ALA A 164 -12.50 -10.34 20.54
C ALA A 164 -11.10 -10.86 20.15
N HIS A 165 -10.05 -10.26 20.68
CA HIS A 165 -8.66 -10.54 20.32
C HIS A 165 -7.74 -10.73 21.54
N GLY A 166 -8.32 -10.98 22.72
CA GLY A 166 -7.60 -11.30 23.96
C GLY A 166 -6.70 -10.18 24.48
N GLY A 167 -7.06 -8.91 24.23
CA GLY A 167 -6.28 -7.74 24.66
C GLY A 167 -4.96 -7.53 23.91
N HIS A 168 -4.66 -8.34 22.89
CA HIS A 168 -3.43 -8.18 22.12
C HIS A 168 -3.52 -7.01 21.14
N PRO A 169 -2.40 -6.31 20.86
CA PRO A 169 -2.37 -5.28 19.82
C PRO A 169 -2.93 -5.80 18.49
N ALA A 170 -3.89 -5.08 17.94
CA ALA A 170 -4.59 -5.46 16.72
C ALA A 170 -4.71 -4.27 15.76
N GLY A 171 -5.04 -4.55 14.51
CA GLY A 171 -5.28 -3.53 13.50
C GLY A 171 -6.39 -3.95 12.53
N THR A 172 -7.37 -3.06 12.35
CA THR A 172 -8.40 -3.17 11.33
C THR A 172 -8.06 -2.23 10.18
N TYR A 173 -8.01 -2.77 8.98
CA TYR A 173 -7.63 -2.08 7.75
C TYR A 173 -8.82 -1.96 6.82
N ALA A 174 -8.98 -0.79 6.22
CA ALA A 174 -9.84 -0.58 5.07
C ALA A 174 -9.05 0.19 4.00
N THR A 175 -9.18 -0.21 2.73
CA THR A 175 -8.61 0.51 1.60
C THR A 175 -9.67 0.73 0.55
N ASP A 176 -9.91 2.01 0.22
CA ASP A 176 -10.81 2.42 -0.84
C ASP A 176 -10.01 2.79 -2.08
N PHE A 177 -10.12 2.01 -3.14
CA PHE A 177 -9.51 2.28 -4.43
C PHE A 177 -10.43 3.19 -5.27
N GLY A 178 -9.83 3.98 -6.16
CA GLY A 178 -10.61 4.81 -7.06
C GLY A 178 -9.87 5.32 -8.28
N ALA A 179 -10.66 5.60 -9.31
CA ALA A 179 -10.32 6.47 -10.41
C ALA A 179 -11.58 7.19 -10.87
N LYS A 180 -11.43 8.40 -11.40
CA LYS A 180 -12.54 9.23 -11.92
C LYS A 180 -12.08 10.16 -13.02
N ARG A 181 -12.98 10.52 -13.91
CA ARG A 181 -12.81 11.48 -15.00
C ARG A 181 -13.99 12.45 -15.01
#